data_b73db7b882f4997d50582756eae45002
#
_entry.id   b73db7b882f4997d50582756eae45002
#
_cell.length_a   1.000
_cell.length_b   1.000
_cell.length_c   1.000
_cell.angle_alpha   90.00
_cell.angle_beta   90.00
_cell.angle_gamma   90.00
#
_symmetry.space_group_name_H-M   'P 1'
#
loop_
_entity.id
_entity.type
_entity.pdbx_description
1 polymer ?
#
loop_
_entity_poly.entity_id
_entity_poly.type
_entity_poly.pdbx_seq_one_letter_code
_entity_poly.pdbx_strand_id
1 'polypeptide(L)'
;MIECPSCGKKHRLGTLFCSECGVYLPSGKTLRTEPFPTDELSAPRAATWETELPGDEREKAPPVIRVRIVDTGREVVLPALPELLLGRLDPTHGIFPHLDLGAERGLEMGVSRRHAKIVQREGKMYVEDVGSANGTFLNGQRLTPYLPYPLPREAELQLGRLRLHITVCTES
;
A
#
# COMPACT_ATOMS: atom_id res chain seq x y z
N MET A 1 -34.07 -1.54 21.65
CA MET A 1 -32.92 -2.27 22.17
C MET A 1 -32.77 -3.54 21.38
N ILE A 2 -31.53 -3.94 21.08
CA ILE A 2 -31.20 -5.18 20.40
C ILE A 2 -30.55 -6.13 21.41
N GLU A 3 -30.96 -7.39 21.42
CA GLU A 3 -30.43 -8.42 22.31
C GLU A 3 -29.39 -9.26 21.57
N CYS A 4 -28.25 -9.48 22.21
CA CYS A 4 -27.19 -10.28 21.62
C CYS A 4 -27.61 -11.76 21.56
N PRO A 5 -27.58 -12.40 20.39
CA PRO A 5 -28.00 -13.80 20.22
C PRO A 5 -27.05 -14.80 20.89
N SER A 6 -25.85 -14.37 21.25
CA SER A 6 -24.83 -15.22 21.86
C SER A 6 -24.79 -15.15 23.39
N CYS A 7 -24.91 -13.96 23.98
CA CYS A 7 -24.77 -13.77 25.43
C CYS A 7 -26.03 -13.16 26.10
N GLY A 8 -27.09 -12.84 25.35
CA GLY A 8 -28.34 -12.30 25.87
C GLY A 8 -28.27 -10.85 26.37
N LYS A 9 -27.13 -10.16 26.24
CA LYS A 9 -26.99 -8.79 26.71
C LYS A 9 -27.70 -7.80 25.80
N LYS A 10 -28.40 -6.82 26.39
CA LYS A 10 -29.17 -5.80 25.67
C LYS A 10 -28.27 -4.61 25.31
N HIS A 11 -28.31 -4.18 24.05
CA HIS A 11 -27.57 -3.05 23.51
C HIS A 11 -28.50 -2.02 22.90
N ARG A 12 -28.01 -0.81 22.70
CA ARG A 12 -28.75 0.24 21.99
C ARG A 12 -28.88 -0.10 20.51
N LEU A 13 -29.98 0.32 19.89
CA LEU A 13 -30.15 0.23 18.43
C LEU A 13 -28.99 0.99 17.75
N GLY A 14 -28.34 0.33 16.79
CA GLY A 14 -27.17 0.88 16.09
C GLY A 14 -25.81 0.38 16.60
N THR A 15 -25.78 -0.41 17.69
CA THR A 15 -24.57 -1.12 18.10
C THR A 15 -24.28 -2.25 17.13
N LEU A 16 -23.11 -2.22 16.48
CA LEU A 16 -22.71 -3.22 15.49
C LEU A 16 -22.11 -4.49 16.10
N PHE A 17 -21.49 -4.39 17.26
CA PHE A 17 -20.85 -5.51 17.92
C PHE A 17 -21.20 -5.54 19.41
N CYS A 18 -21.38 -6.74 19.95
CA CYS A 18 -21.58 -6.92 21.38
C CYS A 18 -20.29 -6.56 22.14
N SER A 19 -20.39 -5.69 23.14
CA SER A 19 -19.24 -5.28 23.97
C SER A 19 -18.72 -6.38 24.91
N GLU A 20 -19.50 -7.44 25.12
CA GLU A 20 -19.14 -8.53 26.02
C GLU A 20 -18.53 -9.73 25.26
N CYS A 21 -19.12 -10.14 24.15
CA CYS A 21 -18.69 -11.34 23.40
C CYS A 21 -18.18 -11.05 22.00
N GLY A 22 -18.18 -9.79 21.53
CA GLY A 22 -17.67 -9.40 20.22
C GLY A 22 -18.53 -9.82 19.03
N VAL A 23 -19.67 -10.49 19.25
CA VAL A 23 -20.55 -10.95 18.18
C VAL A 23 -21.20 -9.77 17.46
N TYR A 24 -21.26 -9.86 16.13
CA TYR A 24 -21.95 -8.87 15.31
C TYR A 24 -23.46 -8.90 15.58
N LEU A 25 -24.01 -7.71 15.84
CA LEU A 25 -25.43 -7.50 16.11
C LEU A 25 -26.09 -6.92 14.85
N PRO A 26 -26.81 -7.72 14.07
CA PRO A 26 -27.53 -7.19 12.92
C PRO A 26 -28.60 -6.23 13.42
N SER A 27 -28.50 -4.97 13.05
CA SER A 27 -29.54 -3.97 13.32
C SER A 27 -30.81 -4.28 12.53
N GLY A 28 -31.64 -5.17 13.07
CA GLY A 28 -33.08 -5.26 12.82
C GLY A 28 -33.63 -5.41 11.40
N LYS A 29 -32.80 -5.49 10.35
CA LYS A 29 -33.20 -5.88 9.01
C LYS A 29 -32.45 -7.14 8.64
N THR A 30 -33.13 -8.27 8.77
CA THR A 30 -32.72 -9.46 8.06
C THR A 30 -32.75 -9.14 6.56
N LEU A 31 -31.58 -8.95 5.98
CA LEU A 31 -31.44 -9.11 4.55
C LEU A 31 -31.72 -10.61 4.30
N ARG A 32 -32.96 -10.94 3.95
CA ARG A 32 -33.26 -12.20 3.32
C ARG A 32 -32.45 -12.24 2.05
N THR A 33 -31.36 -12.95 2.05
CA THR A 33 -30.78 -13.51 0.84
C THR A 33 -31.81 -14.54 0.35
N GLU A 34 -32.67 -14.11 -0.56
CA GLU A 34 -33.48 -15.04 -1.31
C GLU A 34 -32.50 -15.89 -2.13
N PRO A 35 -32.57 -17.23 -2.01
CA PRO A 35 -31.78 -18.08 -2.90
C PRO A 35 -32.25 -17.77 -4.32
N PHE A 36 -31.31 -17.45 -5.21
CA PHE A 36 -31.61 -17.33 -6.63
C PHE A 36 -32.26 -18.64 -7.09
N PRO A 37 -33.42 -18.59 -7.76
CA PRO A 37 -34.02 -19.76 -8.34
C PRO A 37 -33.05 -20.36 -9.36
N THR A 38 -32.57 -21.55 -9.09
CA THR A 38 -31.71 -22.34 -9.97
C THR A 38 -32.48 -23.05 -11.09
N ASP A 39 -33.73 -22.67 -11.33
CA ASP A 39 -34.52 -23.18 -12.45
C ASP A 39 -34.49 -22.16 -13.59
N GLU A 40 -33.48 -22.27 -14.38
CA GLU A 40 -33.38 -22.02 -15.82
C GLU A 40 -31.93 -22.01 -16.27
N LEU A 41 -31.25 -23.13 -16.01
CA LEU A 41 -30.08 -23.47 -16.81
C LEU A 41 -30.54 -24.18 -18.10
N SER A 42 -31.37 -23.50 -18.86
CA SER A 42 -31.42 -23.70 -20.31
C SER A 42 -30.09 -23.17 -20.83
N ALA A 43 -29.26 -24.06 -21.29
CA ALA A 43 -27.99 -23.74 -21.90
C ALA A 43 -28.15 -22.57 -22.88
N PRO A 44 -27.53 -21.43 -22.67
CA PRO A 44 -27.41 -20.48 -23.74
C PRO A 44 -26.47 -21.10 -24.78
N ARG A 45 -27.00 -21.24 -26.00
CA ARG A 45 -26.22 -21.39 -27.22
C ARG A 45 -24.91 -20.63 -27.06
N ALA A 46 -23.84 -21.27 -27.49
CA ALA A 46 -22.55 -20.64 -27.67
C ALA A 46 -22.74 -19.29 -28.39
N ALA A 47 -22.98 -18.25 -27.60
CA ALA A 47 -22.64 -16.91 -28.02
C ALA A 47 -21.13 -16.92 -28.02
N THR A 48 -20.54 -16.97 -29.16
CA THR A 48 -19.17 -16.53 -29.39
C THR A 48 -19.12 -15.10 -28.87
N TRP A 49 -18.73 -14.97 -27.60
CA TRP A 49 -18.25 -13.73 -27.07
C TRP A 49 -16.88 -13.54 -27.74
N GLU A 50 -16.95 -13.06 -28.98
CA GLU A 50 -15.85 -12.31 -29.52
C GLU A 50 -15.63 -11.19 -28.52
N THR A 51 -14.76 -11.48 -27.56
CA THR A 51 -14.08 -10.46 -26.79
C THR A 51 -13.34 -9.66 -27.84
N GLU A 52 -13.96 -8.57 -28.30
CA GLU A 52 -13.20 -7.46 -28.80
C GLU A 52 -12.30 -7.05 -27.65
N LEU A 53 -11.09 -7.64 -27.62
CA LEU A 53 -9.98 -7.12 -26.87
C LEU A 53 -9.87 -5.66 -27.32
N PRO A 54 -10.06 -4.68 -26.41
CA PRO A 54 -9.72 -3.32 -26.76
C PRO A 54 -8.27 -3.36 -27.19
N GLY A 55 -8.03 -2.88 -28.42
CA GLY A 55 -6.78 -3.01 -29.11
C GLY A 55 -5.61 -2.53 -28.28
N ASP A 56 -4.56 -3.35 -28.31
CA ASP A 56 -3.16 -2.97 -28.32
C ASP A 56 -2.75 -1.83 -27.35
N GLU A 57 -3.21 -1.90 -26.11
CA GLU A 57 -2.39 -1.42 -25.02
C GLU A 57 -1.32 -2.49 -24.83
N ARG A 58 -0.21 -2.33 -25.56
CA ARG A 58 1.05 -2.99 -25.24
C ARG A 58 1.15 -2.88 -23.73
N GLU A 59 1.05 -4.01 -23.03
CA GLU A 59 1.33 -4.09 -21.61
C GLU A 59 2.72 -3.48 -21.42
N LYS A 60 2.75 -2.18 -21.16
CA LYS A 60 3.96 -1.54 -20.67
C LYS A 60 4.27 -2.29 -19.39
N ALA A 61 5.35 -3.05 -19.42
CA ALA A 61 5.86 -3.69 -18.21
C ALA A 61 5.80 -2.66 -17.08
N PRO A 62 5.28 -3.04 -15.90
CA PRO A 62 5.13 -2.08 -14.82
C PRO A 62 6.48 -1.43 -14.55
N PRO A 63 6.54 -0.11 -14.36
CA PRO A 63 7.79 0.56 -14.07
C PRO A 63 8.44 -0.10 -12.85
N VAL A 64 9.74 -0.27 -12.86
CA VAL A 64 10.50 -0.77 -11.71
C VAL A 64 11.34 0.35 -11.12
N ILE A 65 11.50 0.31 -9.81
CA ILE A 65 12.32 1.27 -9.08
C ILE A 65 13.59 0.57 -8.65
N ARG A 66 14.72 1.03 -9.18
CA ARG A 66 16.04 0.57 -8.75
C ARG A 66 16.55 1.51 -7.67
N VAL A 67 16.87 0.95 -6.53
CA VAL A 67 17.42 1.69 -5.39
C VAL A 67 18.82 1.18 -5.11
N ARG A 68 19.80 2.06 -5.21
CA ARG A 68 21.18 1.78 -4.85
C ARG A 68 21.53 2.52 -3.56
N ILE A 69 21.96 1.80 -2.56
CA ILE A 69 22.41 2.37 -1.29
C ILE A 69 23.85 2.81 -1.46
N VAL A 70 24.11 4.11 -1.31
CA VAL A 70 25.42 4.70 -1.63
C VAL A 70 26.51 4.18 -0.68
N ASP A 71 26.17 4.02 0.59
CA ASP A 71 27.14 3.68 1.64
C ASP A 71 27.62 2.21 1.58
N THR A 72 26.76 1.28 1.16
CA THR A 72 27.06 -0.15 1.07
C THR A 72 27.21 -0.65 -0.36
N GLY A 73 26.77 0.13 -1.33
CA GLY A 73 26.72 -0.27 -2.74
C GLY A 73 25.65 -1.32 -3.07
N ARG A 74 24.82 -1.69 -2.09
CA ARG A 74 23.72 -2.64 -2.30
C ARG A 74 22.69 -2.04 -3.24
N GLU A 75 22.26 -2.86 -4.19
CA GLU A 75 21.22 -2.49 -5.13
C GLU A 75 19.99 -3.38 -4.93
N VAL A 76 18.82 -2.77 -4.89
CA VAL A 76 17.54 -3.44 -4.73
C VAL A 76 16.61 -2.96 -5.84
N VAL A 77 15.94 -3.90 -6.50
CA VAL A 77 14.91 -3.59 -7.50
C VAL A 77 13.55 -3.84 -6.87
N LEU A 78 12.73 -2.81 -6.86
CA LEU A 78 11.38 -2.84 -6.32
C LEU A 78 10.37 -2.71 -7.45
N PRO A 79 9.28 -3.49 -7.44
CA PRO A 79 8.19 -3.27 -8.38
C PRO A 79 7.53 -1.91 -8.08
N ALA A 80 7.06 -1.22 -9.11
CA ALA A 80 6.29 0.00 -8.91
C ALA A 80 4.90 -0.37 -8.38
N LEU A 81 4.78 -0.37 -7.08
CA LEU A 81 3.50 -0.49 -6.39
C LEU A 81 2.86 0.90 -6.23
N PRO A 82 1.54 0.97 -6.04
CA PRO A 82 0.84 2.22 -5.77
C PRO A 82 1.44 3.00 -4.60
N GLU A 83 1.97 2.28 -3.61
CA GLU A 83 2.68 2.84 -2.46
C GLU A 83 3.81 1.90 -2.03
N LEU A 84 5.01 2.44 -1.89
CA LEU A 84 6.20 1.76 -1.39
C LEU A 84 6.69 2.44 -0.12
N LEU A 85 6.65 1.74 1.00
CA LEU A 85 7.16 2.24 2.28
C LEU A 85 8.66 1.96 2.39
N LEU A 86 9.43 2.98 2.72
CA LEU A 86 10.87 2.93 3.00
C LEU A 86 11.12 3.17 4.50
N GLY A 87 11.92 2.33 5.11
CA GLY A 87 12.21 2.47 6.53
C GLY A 87 12.94 1.28 7.12
N ARG A 88 12.78 1.05 8.42
CA ARG A 88 13.37 -0.09 9.14
C ARG A 88 12.30 -1.08 9.54
N LEU A 89 12.59 -2.35 9.34
CA LEU A 89 11.74 -3.44 9.80
C LEU A 89 11.57 -3.39 11.33
N ASP A 90 10.32 -3.42 11.80
CA ASP A 90 9.99 -3.55 13.21
C ASP A 90 8.79 -4.48 13.41
N PRO A 91 9.02 -5.79 13.47
CA PRO A 91 7.95 -6.77 13.62
C PRO A 91 7.19 -6.63 14.94
N THR A 92 7.83 -6.11 15.98
CA THR A 92 7.21 -5.92 17.30
C THR A 92 6.10 -4.88 17.28
N HIS A 93 6.20 -3.91 16.37
CA HIS A 93 5.18 -2.88 16.16
C HIS A 93 4.39 -3.08 14.86
N GLY A 94 4.55 -4.23 14.20
CA GLY A 94 3.83 -4.56 12.97
C GLY A 94 4.24 -3.70 11.76
N ILE A 95 5.49 -3.23 11.72
CA ILE A 95 5.99 -2.36 10.64
C ILE A 95 6.86 -3.19 9.70
N PHE A 96 6.38 -3.31 8.45
CA PHE A 96 7.02 -4.08 7.38
C PHE A 96 7.23 -3.18 6.16
N PRO A 97 8.35 -2.43 6.08
CA PRO A 97 8.63 -1.60 4.92
C PRO A 97 8.92 -2.47 3.68
N HIS A 98 8.59 -1.97 2.51
CA HIS A 98 8.92 -2.61 1.23
C HIS A 98 10.44 -2.60 0.97
N LEU A 99 11.12 -1.55 1.44
CA LEU A 99 12.57 -1.49 1.49
C LEU A 99 13.00 -1.38 2.95
N ASP A 100 13.53 -2.48 3.48
CA ASP A 100 14.13 -2.50 4.81
C ASP A 100 15.57 -2.01 4.75
N LEU A 101 15.83 -0.94 5.47
CA LEU A 101 17.13 -0.29 5.61
C LEU A 101 17.78 -0.58 6.97
N GLY A 102 17.23 -1.52 7.74
CA GLY A 102 17.79 -1.93 9.03
C GLY A 102 19.17 -2.55 8.89
N ALA A 103 19.37 -3.39 7.86
CA ALA A 103 20.65 -4.03 7.54
C ALA A 103 21.74 -3.01 7.14
N GLU A 104 21.35 -1.84 6.67
CA GLU A 104 22.23 -0.76 6.20
C GLU A 104 22.59 0.24 7.31
N ARG A 105 22.65 -0.23 8.54
CA ARG A 105 22.87 0.61 9.73
C ARG A 105 21.83 1.72 9.86
N GLY A 106 20.60 1.45 9.39
CA GLY A 106 19.54 2.43 9.33
C GLY A 106 19.25 3.11 10.67
N LEU A 107 19.38 2.40 11.79
CA LEU A 107 19.23 2.98 13.12
C LEU A 107 20.33 4.03 13.41
N GLU A 108 21.58 3.72 13.14
CA GLU A 108 22.73 4.61 13.35
C GLU A 108 22.68 5.81 12.39
N MET A 109 22.20 5.58 11.17
CA MET A 109 22.05 6.62 10.15
C MET A 109 20.78 7.46 10.35
N GLY A 110 20.00 7.15 11.38
CA GLY A 110 18.82 7.92 11.74
C GLY A 110 17.60 7.65 10.85
N VAL A 111 17.52 6.47 10.25
CA VAL A 111 16.34 6.06 9.48
C VAL A 111 15.24 5.63 10.43
N SER A 112 14.07 6.25 10.32
CA SER A 112 12.87 5.88 11.08
C SER A 112 12.28 4.57 10.59
N ARG A 113 11.50 3.90 11.44
CA ARG A 113 10.79 2.65 11.08
C ARG A 113 9.85 2.86 9.88
N ARG A 114 9.08 3.95 9.90
CA ARG A 114 8.37 4.50 8.75
C ARG A 114 9.02 5.84 8.46
N HIS A 115 9.82 5.93 7.41
CA HIS A 115 10.61 7.13 7.14
C HIS A 115 10.03 7.94 5.99
N ALA A 116 9.91 7.31 4.84
CA ALA A 116 9.36 7.92 3.64
C ALA A 116 8.57 6.87 2.84
N LYS A 117 7.77 7.34 1.91
CA LYS A 117 7.08 6.47 0.96
C LYS A 117 7.23 7.02 -0.46
N ILE A 118 7.25 6.11 -1.42
CA ILE A 118 7.14 6.44 -2.83
C ILE A 118 5.73 6.08 -3.27
N VAL A 119 5.03 6.99 -3.89
CA VAL A 119 3.64 6.83 -4.35
C VAL A 119 3.57 7.01 -5.85
N GLN A 120 2.83 6.14 -6.52
CA GLN A 120 2.51 6.30 -7.93
C GLN A 120 1.12 6.90 -8.07
N ARG A 121 1.01 8.01 -8.81
CA ARG A 121 -0.25 8.67 -9.16
C ARG A 121 -0.21 9.07 -10.62
N GLU A 122 -1.23 8.69 -11.38
CA GLU A 122 -1.36 9.06 -12.80
C GLU A 122 -0.10 8.78 -13.64
N GLY A 123 0.56 7.64 -13.40
CA GLY A 123 1.79 7.26 -14.08
C GLY A 123 3.04 8.05 -13.68
N LYS A 124 2.93 8.96 -12.72
CA LYS A 124 4.06 9.70 -12.15
C LYS A 124 4.40 9.20 -10.75
N MET A 125 5.68 9.29 -10.42
CA MET A 125 6.17 8.92 -9.10
C MET A 125 6.37 10.15 -8.23
N TYR A 126 6.02 10.00 -6.96
CA TYR A 126 6.19 11.02 -5.92
C TYR A 126 6.84 10.39 -4.71
N VAL A 127 7.62 11.18 -4.00
CA VAL A 127 8.18 10.82 -2.69
C VAL A 127 7.57 11.69 -1.61
N GLU A 128 7.26 11.11 -0.47
CA GLU A 128 6.64 11.79 0.66
C GLU A 128 7.32 11.35 1.96
N ASP A 129 7.70 12.32 2.81
CA ASP A 129 8.13 12.02 4.18
C ASP A 129 6.91 11.71 5.04
N VAL A 130 6.95 10.62 5.80
CA VAL A 130 5.81 10.19 6.63
C VAL A 130 5.97 10.54 8.10
N GLY A 131 6.64 11.65 8.39
CA GLY A 131 6.91 12.12 9.74
C GLY A 131 8.18 11.51 10.33
N SER A 132 9.25 11.44 9.53
CA SER A 132 10.55 10.95 9.97
C SER A 132 11.17 11.83 11.05
N ALA A 133 11.95 11.22 11.95
CA ALA A 133 12.63 11.94 13.04
C ALA A 133 13.74 12.87 12.52
N ASN A 134 14.49 12.45 11.50
CA ASN A 134 15.66 13.16 10.99
C ASN A 134 15.45 13.84 9.64
N GLY A 135 14.26 13.67 9.06
CA GLY A 135 13.88 14.27 7.79
C GLY A 135 14.31 13.47 6.56
N THR A 136 13.63 13.74 5.48
CA THR A 136 13.89 13.20 4.14
C THR A 136 14.35 14.32 3.24
N PHE A 137 15.35 14.06 2.40
CA PHE A 137 15.90 15.04 1.47
C PHE A 137 15.89 14.44 0.06
N LEU A 138 15.41 15.19 -0.89
CA LEU A 138 15.39 14.86 -2.32
C LEU A 138 16.34 15.79 -3.06
N ASN A 139 17.38 15.25 -3.67
CA ASN A 139 18.43 16.02 -4.35
C ASN A 139 18.99 17.17 -3.50
N GLY A 140 19.17 16.93 -2.19
CA GLY A 140 19.65 17.91 -1.23
C GLY A 140 18.58 18.86 -0.67
N GLN A 141 17.36 18.80 -1.16
CA GLN A 141 16.25 19.62 -0.66
C GLN A 141 15.47 18.85 0.40
N ARG A 142 15.31 19.40 1.58
CA ARG A 142 14.50 18.82 2.65
C ARG A 142 13.03 18.85 2.27
N LEU A 143 12.37 17.71 2.41
CA LEU A 143 10.94 17.57 2.15
C LEU A 143 10.13 18.03 3.37
N THR A 144 9.00 18.66 3.12
CA THR A 144 8.00 18.91 4.15
C THR A 144 7.24 17.62 4.42
N PRO A 145 7.11 17.19 5.69
CA PRO A 145 6.37 15.97 6.00
C PRO A 145 4.95 16.00 5.46
N TYR A 146 4.49 14.84 4.98
CA TYR A 146 3.14 14.61 4.44
C TYR A 146 2.79 15.38 3.16
N LEU A 147 3.79 15.96 2.49
CA LEU A 147 3.60 16.55 1.17
C LEU A 147 4.30 15.70 0.10
N PRO A 148 3.61 15.35 -0.99
CA PRO A 148 4.20 14.63 -2.10
C PRO A 148 5.06 15.56 -2.96
N TYR A 149 6.29 15.12 -3.25
CA TYR A 149 7.22 15.78 -4.15
C TYR A 149 7.45 14.92 -5.38
N PRO A 150 7.47 15.48 -6.59
CA PRO A 150 7.70 14.70 -7.80
C PRO A 150 9.09 14.06 -7.76
N LEU A 151 9.13 12.75 -8.01
CA LEU A 151 10.36 11.97 -8.08
C LEU A 151 10.82 11.91 -9.53
N PRO A 152 11.97 12.52 -9.88
CA PRO A 152 12.52 12.40 -11.22
C PRO A 152 13.01 10.97 -11.50
N ARG A 153 13.31 10.68 -12.77
CA ARG A 153 13.80 9.35 -13.18
C ARG A 153 15.06 8.92 -12.44
N GLU A 154 15.94 9.86 -12.16
CA GLU A 154 17.13 9.66 -11.35
C GLU A 154 17.13 10.72 -10.25
N ALA A 155 17.29 10.29 -9.02
CA ALA A 155 17.27 11.16 -7.85
C ALA A 155 18.16 10.59 -6.75
N GLU A 156 18.77 11.49 -5.99
CA GLU A 156 19.35 11.16 -4.70
C GLU A 156 18.30 11.39 -3.61
N LEU A 157 17.97 10.33 -2.90
CA LEU A 157 17.06 10.38 -1.74
C LEU A 157 17.87 10.11 -0.48
N GLN A 158 17.85 11.05 0.45
CA GLN A 158 18.53 10.90 1.74
C GLN A 158 17.50 10.74 2.85
N LEU A 159 17.65 9.68 3.62
CA LEU A 159 16.81 9.34 4.78
C LEU A 159 17.63 9.49 6.05
N GLY A 160 17.44 10.60 6.76
CA GLY A 160 18.35 10.96 7.84
C GLY A 160 19.76 11.24 7.31
N ARG A 161 20.71 10.30 7.55
CA ARG A 161 22.08 10.35 7.02
C ARG A 161 22.34 9.34 5.91
N LEU A 162 21.43 8.38 5.71
CA LEU A 162 21.57 7.33 4.71
C LEU A 162 21.22 7.87 3.33
N ARG A 163 22.11 7.68 2.35
CA ARG A 163 21.91 8.14 0.98
C ARG A 163 21.55 6.98 0.07
N LEU A 164 20.50 7.19 -0.70
CA LEU A 164 19.98 6.27 -1.70
C LEU A 164 20.00 6.94 -3.07
N HIS A 165 20.49 6.23 -4.08
CA HIS A 165 20.32 6.64 -5.46
C HIS A 165 19.13 5.88 -6.06
N ILE A 166 18.12 6.59 -6.50
CA ILE A 166 16.89 6.02 -7.02
C ILE A 166 16.86 6.22 -8.53
N THR A 167 16.61 5.14 -9.26
CA THR A 167 16.37 5.17 -10.70
C THR A 167 15.02 4.56 -11.00
N VAL A 168 14.13 5.34 -11.59
CA VAL A 168 12.82 4.86 -12.06
C VAL A 168 12.99 4.37 -13.50
N CYS A 169 12.95 3.05 -13.68
CA CYS A 169 13.03 2.40 -14.98
C CYS A 169 11.59 2.20 -15.51
N THR A 170 11.22 2.99 -16.49
CA THR A 170 10.04 2.72 -17.31
C THR A 170 10.54 2.11 -18.61
N GLU A 171 10.20 0.85 -18.88
CA GLU A 171 10.47 0.30 -20.22
C GLU A 171 9.62 1.07 -21.24
N SER A 172 10.31 1.61 -22.20
CA SER A 172 9.71 2.34 -23.32
C SER A 172 9.23 1.38 -24.38
#